data_a05079c4fcc1bd4b64b24ee4c2d45f47
#
_entry.id   a05079c4fcc1bd4b64b24ee4c2d45f47
#
_cell.length_a   1.000
_cell.length_b   1.000
_cell.length_c   1.000
_cell.angle_alpha   90.00
_cell.angle_beta   90.00
_cell.angle_gamma   90.00
#
_symmetry.space_group_name_H-M   'P 1'
#
loop_
_entity.id
_entity.type
_entity.pdbx_description
1 polymer ?
#
loop_
_entity_poly.entity_id
_entity_poly.type
_entity_poly.pdbx_seq_one_letter_code
_entity_poly.pdbx_strand_id
1 'polypeptide(L)'
;ASRGLGDVYKRQLVHQGLLRIRTGRCRPGIQALLRIAGKNPSRLVAADLGFAEGPRLNAAGRLDDISLGIQCLLTEDPELAMNTARALDELNQDRKLIEQDMQREALSIVGKLVFNAEDELPAALCLFQPDWHQGVVGLLASRIKEKYHRPVVAFARGDNGELKGSSRSIPGLHIRDALDAVAT
;
A
#
# COMPACT_ATOMS: atom_id res chain seq x y z
N ALA A 1 1.10 26.94 -11.01
CA ALA A 1 2.50 27.44 -11.02
C ALA A 1 3.30 27.09 -9.74
N SER A 2 2.74 26.39 -8.75
CA SER A 2 3.44 26.11 -7.47
C SER A 2 4.07 24.71 -7.36
N ARG A 3 4.00 23.87 -8.38
CA ARG A 3 4.52 22.50 -8.34
C ARG A 3 6.06 22.40 -8.28
N GLY A 4 6.80 23.36 -8.85
CA GLY A 4 8.26 23.29 -8.97
C GLY A 4 9.02 23.51 -7.66
N LEU A 5 8.64 24.47 -6.83
CA LEU A 5 9.35 24.80 -5.58
C LEU A 5 9.19 23.69 -4.51
N GLY A 6 7.99 23.11 -4.38
CA GLY A 6 7.75 22.01 -3.46
C GLY A 6 8.56 20.75 -3.80
N ASP A 7 8.78 20.46 -5.06
CA ASP A 7 9.57 19.30 -5.50
C ASP A 7 11.07 19.48 -5.24
N VAL A 8 11.61 20.67 -5.44
CA VAL A 8 13.03 20.98 -5.15
C VAL A 8 13.29 20.86 -3.65
N TYR A 9 12.43 21.45 -2.81
CA TYR A 9 12.57 21.38 -1.35
C TYR A 9 12.46 19.95 -0.81
N LYS A 10 11.50 19.17 -1.31
CA LYS A 10 11.36 17.76 -0.96
C LYS A 10 12.60 16.95 -1.33
N ARG A 11 13.18 17.17 -2.50
CA ARG A 11 14.43 16.51 -2.93
C ARG A 11 15.60 16.87 -2.04
N GLN A 12 15.70 18.13 -1.60
CA GLN A 12 16.75 18.56 -0.67
C GLN A 12 16.61 17.88 0.69
N LEU A 13 15.39 17.76 1.24
CA LEU A 13 15.15 17.04 2.50
C LEU A 13 15.52 15.56 2.38
N VAL A 14 15.11 14.89 1.31
CA VAL A 14 15.47 13.49 1.06
C VAL A 14 17.00 13.34 0.93
N HIS A 15 17.64 14.21 0.20
CA HIS A 15 19.11 14.19 0.04
C HIS A 15 19.83 14.34 1.38
N GLN A 16 19.46 15.31 2.20
CA GLN A 16 20.04 15.52 3.53
C GLN A 16 19.76 14.35 4.47
N GLY A 17 18.54 13.78 4.41
CA GLY A 17 18.19 12.58 5.15
C GLY A 17 19.09 11.39 4.80
N LEU A 18 19.28 11.13 3.50
CA LEU A 18 20.15 10.06 3.01
C LEU A 18 21.61 10.24 3.44
N LEU A 19 22.14 11.47 3.41
CA LEU A 19 23.49 11.76 3.89
C LEU A 19 23.65 11.41 5.37
N ARG A 20 22.66 11.76 6.20
CA ARG A 20 22.68 11.44 7.64
C ARG A 20 22.59 9.94 7.86
N ILE A 21 21.73 9.22 7.16
CA ILE A 21 21.59 7.76 7.28
C ILE A 21 22.91 7.08 6.88
N ARG A 22 23.49 7.46 5.75
CA ARG A 22 24.76 6.89 5.24
C ARG A 22 25.94 7.10 6.18
N THR A 23 25.92 8.16 6.97
CA THR A 23 26.96 8.47 7.98
C THR A 23 26.62 7.93 9.38
N GLY A 24 25.56 7.11 9.51
CA GLY A 24 25.13 6.53 10.78
C GLY A 24 24.44 7.53 11.73
N ARG A 25 24.18 8.75 11.30
CA ARG A 25 23.53 9.80 12.08
C ARG A 25 22.01 9.80 11.85
N CYS A 26 21.35 8.70 12.14
CA CYS A 26 19.90 8.56 12.08
C CYS A 26 19.38 7.87 13.34
N ARG A 27 18.07 7.97 13.55
CA ARG A 27 17.40 7.35 14.70
C ARG A 27 17.49 5.82 14.65
N PRO A 28 17.48 5.15 15.84
CA PRO A 28 17.55 3.70 15.93
C PRO A 28 16.49 2.98 15.10
N GLY A 29 15.26 3.52 15.02
CA GLY A 29 14.17 2.92 14.25
C GLY A 29 14.46 2.81 12.75
N ILE A 30 15.07 3.84 12.16
CA ILE A 30 15.48 3.81 10.76
C ILE A 30 16.56 2.74 10.55
N GLN A 31 17.55 2.66 11.44
CA GLN A 31 18.58 1.64 11.37
C GLN A 31 18.01 0.22 11.49
N ALA A 32 17.07 0.03 12.42
CA ALA A 32 16.42 -1.25 12.63
C ALA A 32 15.61 -1.70 11.38
N LEU A 33 14.80 -0.81 10.81
CA LEU A 33 14.04 -1.08 9.59
C LEU A 33 14.92 -1.43 8.40
N LEU A 34 16.02 -0.69 8.19
CA LEU A 34 17.00 -0.97 7.13
C LEU A 34 17.69 -2.32 7.34
N ARG A 35 18.06 -2.64 8.57
CA ARG A 35 18.69 -3.92 8.93
C ARG A 35 17.76 -5.10 8.64
N ILE A 36 16.50 -5.01 9.04
CA ILE A 36 15.47 -6.04 8.77
C ILE A 36 15.20 -6.16 7.27
N ALA A 37 15.22 -5.05 6.55
CA ALA A 37 15.07 -5.05 5.09
C ALA A 37 16.31 -5.56 4.34
N GLY A 38 17.40 -5.91 5.03
CA GLY A 38 18.66 -6.33 4.42
C GLY A 38 19.36 -5.24 3.61
N LYS A 39 19.09 -3.96 3.92
CA LYS A 39 19.68 -2.82 3.22
C LYS A 39 20.94 -2.33 3.89
N ASN A 40 21.95 -2.02 3.08
CA ASN A 40 23.20 -1.41 3.58
C ASN A 40 23.03 0.11 3.69
N PRO A 41 23.07 0.69 4.91
CA PRO A 41 22.88 2.12 5.11
C PRO A 41 23.85 2.99 4.31
N SER A 42 25.13 2.57 4.15
CA SER A 42 26.16 3.36 3.46
C SER A 42 25.90 3.52 1.95
N ARG A 43 25.10 2.64 1.35
CA ARG A 43 24.75 2.63 -0.08
C ARG A 43 23.28 2.95 -0.34
N LEU A 44 22.56 3.40 0.68
CA LEU A 44 21.13 3.65 0.60
C LEU A 44 20.80 4.71 -0.45
N VAL A 45 19.76 4.46 -1.24
CA VAL A 45 19.18 5.40 -2.21
C VAL A 45 17.72 5.74 -1.85
N ALA A 46 17.19 6.81 -2.42
CA ALA A 46 15.82 7.26 -2.10
C ALA A 46 14.77 6.19 -2.38
N ALA A 47 14.96 5.39 -3.43
CA ALA A 47 14.07 4.28 -3.77
C ALA A 47 14.01 3.21 -2.66
N ASP A 48 15.11 2.96 -1.94
CA ASP A 48 15.13 1.99 -0.84
C ASP A 48 14.19 2.39 0.30
N LEU A 49 14.09 3.68 0.61
CA LEU A 49 13.13 4.17 1.62
C LEU A 49 11.69 3.86 1.21
N GLY A 50 11.36 4.07 -0.08
CA GLY A 50 10.04 3.80 -0.62
C GLY A 50 9.70 2.31 -0.71
N PHE A 51 10.67 1.46 -1.03
CA PHE A 51 10.45 0.03 -1.27
C PHE A 51 10.80 -0.88 -0.09
N ALA A 52 11.63 -0.43 0.84
CA ALA A 52 12.01 -1.20 2.02
C ALA A 52 11.26 -0.75 3.28
N GLU A 53 11.30 0.53 3.62
CA GLU A 53 10.70 1.06 4.86
C GLU A 53 9.20 1.36 4.68
N GLY A 54 8.84 2.03 3.59
CA GLY A 54 7.46 2.44 3.33
C GLY A 54 6.42 1.31 3.43
N PRO A 55 6.64 0.13 2.82
CA PRO A 55 5.69 -0.98 2.92
C PRO A 55 5.46 -1.49 4.33
N ARG A 56 6.49 -1.49 5.20
CA ARG A 56 6.40 -1.92 6.60
C ARG A 56 5.58 -0.95 7.43
N LEU A 57 5.89 0.34 7.32
CA LEU A 57 5.13 1.40 8.00
C LEU A 57 3.67 1.45 7.54
N ASN A 58 3.43 1.29 6.22
CA ASN A 58 2.08 1.27 5.67
C ASN A 58 1.29 0.03 6.06
N ALA A 59 1.94 -1.10 6.35
CA ALA A 59 1.27 -2.33 6.77
C ALA A 59 0.59 -2.15 8.14
N ALA A 60 1.24 -1.47 9.08
CA ALA A 60 0.64 -1.14 10.37
C ALA A 60 -0.70 -0.39 10.18
N GLY A 61 -0.72 0.71 9.42
CA GLY A 61 -1.96 1.46 9.20
C GLY A 61 -3.02 0.75 8.35
N ARG A 62 -2.75 -0.45 7.82
CA ARG A 62 -3.72 -1.25 7.05
C ARG A 62 -4.28 -2.43 7.81
N LEU A 63 -3.49 -3.06 8.65
CA LEU A 63 -3.84 -4.30 9.36
C LEU A 63 -3.99 -4.09 10.86
N ASP A 64 -3.38 -3.03 11.40
CA ASP A 64 -3.32 -2.74 12.83
C ASP A 64 -3.27 -1.22 13.08
N ASP A 65 -2.63 -0.78 14.14
CA ASP A 65 -2.48 0.63 14.52
C ASP A 65 -1.18 1.21 13.97
N ILE A 66 -1.29 2.33 13.25
CA ILE A 66 -0.16 3.12 12.75
C ILE A 66 0.79 3.59 13.87
N SER A 67 0.32 3.63 15.12
CA SER A 67 1.10 4.04 16.28
C SER A 67 2.37 3.22 16.46
N LEU A 68 2.35 1.93 16.09
CA LEU A 68 3.54 1.07 16.09
C LEU A 68 4.65 1.62 15.17
N GLY A 69 4.27 2.08 13.97
CA GLY A 69 5.19 2.71 13.03
C GLY A 69 5.76 4.02 13.56
N ILE A 70 4.92 4.84 14.20
CA ILE A 70 5.32 6.10 14.84
C ILE A 70 6.30 5.82 15.99
N GLN A 71 5.98 4.86 16.86
CA GLN A 71 6.86 4.46 17.97
C GLN A 71 8.21 3.99 17.47
N CYS A 72 8.25 3.15 16.43
CA CYS A 72 9.49 2.69 15.81
C CYS A 72 10.36 3.85 15.35
N LEU A 73 9.77 4.85 14.69
CA LEU A 73 10.52 5.99 14.14
C LEU A 73 10.97 7.00 15.20
N LEU A 74 10.25 7.12 16.32
CA LEU A 74 10.51 8.15 17.34
C LEU A 74 11.36 7.65 18.50
N THR A 75 11.44 6.35 18.76
CA THR A 75 12.22 5.81 19.90
C THR A 75 13.71 6.11 19.77
N GLU A 76 14.33 6.40 20.91
CA GLU A 76 15.79 6.50 21.05
C GLU A 76 16.42 5.20 21.60
N ASP A 77 15.59 4.23 22.00
CA ASP A 77 16.02 2.92 22.49
C ASP A 77 16.23 1.95 21.32
N PRO A 78 17.48 1.46 21.11
CA PRO A 78 17.78 0.54 20.02
C PRO A 78 17.09 -0.83 20.12
N GLU A 79 16.84 -1.32 21.34
CA GLU A 79 16.18 -2.60 21.56
C GLU A 79 14.69 -2.50 21.21
N LEU A 80 14.02 -1.47 21.72
CA LEU A 80 12.64 -1.18 21.37
C LEU A 80 12.49 -0.93 19.86
N ALA A 81 13.41 -0.20 19.23
CA ALA A 81 13.45 0.03 17.80
C ALA A 81 13.52 -1.28 17.01
N MET A 82 14.37 -2.21 17.44
CA MET A 82 14.51 -3.50 16.77
C MET A 82 13.26 -4.36 16.93
N ASN A 83 12.65 -4.39 18.11
CA ASN A 83 11.45 -5.18 18.36
C ASN A 83 10.24 -4.64 17.59
N THR A 84 10.02 -3.33 17.58
CA THR A 84 8.96 -2.70 16.80
C THR A 84 9.18 -2.86 15.30
N ALA A 85 10.42 -2.78 14.82
CA ALA A 85 10.72 -2.98 13.40
C ALA A 85 10.48 -4.44 12.95
N ARG A 86 10.71 -5.45 13.81
CA ARG A 86 10.34 -6.85 13.53
C ARG A 86 8.82 -7.01 13.43
N ALA A 87 8.08 -6.47 14.38
CA ALA A 87 6.61 -6.51 14.35
C ALA A 87 6.05 -5.83 13.06
N LEU A 88 6.63 -4.72 12.64
CA LEU A 88 6.27 -4.07 11.37
C LEU A 88 6.60 -4.92 10.14
N ASP A 89 7.68 -5.70 10.18
CA ASP A 89 8.01 -6.65 9.09
C ASP A 89 7.04 -7.82 9.04
N GLU A 90 6.66 -8.37 10.18
CA GLU A 90 5.64 -9.42 10.30
C GLU A 90 4.30 -8.94 9.72
N LEU A 91 3.81 -7.79 10.16
CA LEU A 91 2.60 -7.17 9.60
C LEU A 91 2.69 -6.97 8.07
N ASN A 92 3.86 -6.58 7.55
CA ASN A 92 4.05 -6.44 6.11
C ASN A 92 4.06 -7.78 5.37
N GLN A 93 4.54 -8.86 5.99
CA GLN A 93 4.48 -10.22 5.44
C GLN A 93 3.02 -10.71 5.43
N ASP A 94 2.30 -10.55 6.52
CA ASP A 94 0.88 -10.91 6.61
C ASP A 94 0.04 -10.16 5.59
N ARG A 95 0.26 -8.85 5.46
CA ARG A 95 -0.40 -8.05 4.42
C ARG A 95 -0.14 -8.61 3.01
N LYS A 96 1.09 -9.04 2.71
CA LYS A 96 1.42 -9.61 1.39
C LYS A 96 0.71 -10.95 1.16
N LEU A 97 0.60 -11.79 2.17
CA LEU A 97 -0.12 -13.05 2.08
C LEU A 97 -1.61 -12.81 1.84
N ILE A 98 -2.24 -11.94 2.63
CA ILE A 98 -3.63 -11.54 2.45
C ILE A 98 -3.85 -10.97 1.03
N GLU A 99 -2.97 -10.07 0.56
CA GLU A 99 -3.06 -9.51 -0.80
C GLU A 99 -3.00 -10.59 -1.88
N GLN A 100 -2.10 -11.58 -1.73
CA GLN A 100 -1.93 -12.66 -2.69
C GLN A 100 -3.15 -13.59 -2.73
N ASP A 101 -3.72 -13.92 -1.59
CA ASP A 101 -4.89 -14.78 -1.49
C ASP A 101 -6.12 -14.09 -2.09
N MET A 102 -6.38 -12.84 -1.70
CA MET A 102 -7.45 -12.02 -2.28
C MET A 102 -7.28 -11.84 -3.78
N GLN A 103 -6.04 -11.63 -4.27
CA GLN A 103 -5.77 -11.50 -5.70
C GLN A 103 -6.07 -12.80 -6.46
N ARG A 104 -5.69 -13.95 -5.91
CA ARG A 104 -5.95 -15.27 -6.50
C ARG A 104 -7.45 -15.52 -6.62
N GLU A 105 -8.19 -15.22 -5.57
CA GLU A 105 -9.64 -15.35 -5.56
C GLU A 105 -10.32 -14.39 -6.56
N ALA A 106 -9.94 -13.12 -6.56
CA ALA A 106 -10.48 -12.13 -7.50
C ALA A 106 -10.23 -12.53 -8.96
N LEU A 107 -9.04 -13.06 -9.27
CA LEU A 107 -8.71 -13.56 -10.61
C LEU A 107 -9.57 -14.76 -11.00
N SER A 108 -9.90 -15.64 -10.06
CA SER A 108 -10.83 -16.75 -10.30
C SER A 108 -12.24 -16.26 -10.60
N ILE A 109 -12.72 -15.26 -9.85
CA ILE A 109 -14.05 -14.65 -10.07
C ILE A 109 -14.12 -14.01 -11.46
N VAL A 110 -13.14 -13.15 -11.79
CA VAL A 110 -13.12 -12.48 -13.11
C VAL A 110 -12.95 -13.49 -14.25
N GLY A 111 -12.16 -14.55 -14.04
CA GLY A 111 -12.01 -15.64 -15.01
C GLY A 111 -13.34 -16.32 -15.34
N LYS A 112 -14.18 -16.56 -14.33
CA LYS A 112 -15.52 -17.14 -14.53
C LYS A 112 -16.46 -16.17 -15.28
N LEU A 113 -16.36 -14.87 -15.04
CA LEU A 113 -17.13 -13.87 -15.79
C LEU A 113 -16.77 -13.84 -17.27
N VAL A 114 -15.48 -13.99 -17.59
CA VAL A 114 -14.98 -14.04 -18.99
C VAL A 114 -15.47 -15.30 -19.70
N PHE A 115 -15.49 -16.46 -19.02
CA PHE A 115 -15.95 -17.73 -19.60
C PHE A 115 -17.46 -17.76 -19.87
N ASN A 116 -18.26 -17.01 -19.11
CA ASN A 116 -19.71 -16.97 -19.25
C ASN A 116 -20.22 -15.85 -20.16
N ALA A 117 -19.36 -14.89 -20.53
CA ALA A 117 -19.70 -13.83 -21.47
C ALA A 117 -19.16 -14.22 -22.84
N GLU A 118 -20.06 -14.45 -23.80
CA GLU A 118 -19.69 -14.91 -25.14
C GLU A 118 -18.76 -13.95 -25.89
N ASP A 119 -18.54 -12.70 -25.45
CA ASP A 119 -17.74 -11.76 -26.25
C ASP A 119 -16.82 -10.76 -25.54
N GLU A 120 -17.11 -10.18 -24.37
CA GLU A 120 -16.23 -9.15 -23.82
C GLU A 120 -16.31 -8.99 -22.29
N LEU A 121 -15.17 -8.63 -21.67
CA LEU A 121 -15.15 -8.18 -20.29
C LEU A 121 -16.05 -6.94 -20.09
N PRO A 122 -16.78 -6.86 -18.98
CA PRO A 122 -17.58 -5.67 -18.65
C PRO A 122 -16.74 -4.38 -18.70
N ALA A 123 -17.36 -3.26 -19.04
CA ALA A 123 -16.71 -1.96 -19.11
C ALA A 123 -16.04 -1.56 -17.78
N ALA A 124 -16.58 -2.02 -16.65
CA ALA A 124 -16.02 -1.87 -15.32
C ALA A 124 -16.18 -3.17 -14.51
N LEU A 125 -15.29 -3.41 -13.55
CA LEU A 125 -15.34 -4.58 -12.68
C LEU A 125 -15.76 -4.16 -11.26
N CYS A 126 -16.83 -4.75 -10.77
CA CYS A 126 -17.28 -4.61 -9.39
C CYS A 126 -17.10 -5.95 -8.68
N LEU A 127 -16.23 -5.98 -7.66
CA LEU A 127 -15.82 -7.20 -6.99
C LEU A 127 -16.15 -7.10 -5.50
N PHE A 128 -16.71 -8.16 -4.95
CA PHE A 128 -17.01 -8.27 -3.54
C PHE A 128 -16.82 -9.69 -3.05
N GLN A 129 -16.19 -9.81 -1.88
CA GLN A 129 -16.22 -11.03 -1.07
C GLN A 129 -16.33 -10.65 0.41
N PRO A 130 -17.17 -11.36 1.18
CA PRO A 130 -17.39 -11.04 2.60
C PRO A 130 -16.13 -11.19 3.45
N ASP A 131 -15.21 -12.07 3.06
CA ASP A 131 -13.99 -12.40 3.81
C ASP A 131 -12.78 -11.58 3.38
N TRP A 132 -12.93 -10.65 2.45
CA TRP A 132 -11.83 -9.76 2.05
C TRP A 132 -11.52 -8.75 3.13
N HIS A 133 -10.23 -8.51 3.34
CA HIS A 133 -9.76 -7.55 4.34
C HIS A 133 -9.91 -6.11 3.83
N GLN A 134 -10.65 -5.28 4.57
CA GLN A 134 -10.96 -3.89 4.19
C GLN A 134 -9.71 -3.01 3.94
N GLY A 135 -8.60 -3.22 4.67
CA GLY A 135 -7.34 -2.49 4.50
C GLY A 135 -6.55 -2.88 3.24
N VAL A 136 -6.93 -3.98 2.57
CA VAL A 136 -6.22 -4.55 1.42
C VAL A 136 -6.99 -4.39 0.10
N VAL A 137 -8.31 -4.17 0.13
CA VAL A 137 -9.14 -4.04 -1.10
C VAL A 137 -8.62 -2.99 -2.08
N GLY A 138 -8.00 -1.92 -1.60
CA GLY A 138 -7.43 -0.89 -2.48
C GLY A 138 -6.19 -1.36 -3.25
N LEU A 139 -5.39 -2.26 -2.69
CA LEU A 139 -4.27 -2.90 -3.37
C LEU A 139 -4.79 -3.89 -4.40
N LEU A 140 -5.77 -4.72 -4.01
CA LEU A 140 -6.44 -5.65 -4.90
C LEU A 140 -7.02 -4.94 -6.13
N ALA A 141 -7.81 -3.89 -5.93
CA ALA A 141 -8.39 -3.11 -7.02
C ALA A 141 -7.32 -2.57 -7.99
N SER A 142 -6.15 -2.14 -7.48
CA SER A 142 -5.03 -1.70 -8.32
C SER A 142 -4.48 -2.84 -9.16
N ARG A 143 -4.27 -4.03 -8.58
CA ARG A 143 -3.73 -5.21 -9.29
C ARG A 143 -4.68 -5.69 -10.39
N ILE A 144 -5.97 -5.76 -10.09
CA ILE A 144 -6.98 -6.16 -11.08
C ILE A 144 -7.08 -5.12 -12.20
N LYS A 145 -7.11 -3.83 -11.88
CA LYS A 145 -7.08 -2.75 -12.86
C LYS A 145 -5.85 -2.82 -13.78
N GLU A 146 -4.65 -3.06 -13.22
CA GLU A 146 -3.41 -3.20 -14.00
C GLU A 146 -3.46 -4.38 -14.96
N LYS A 147 -4.07 -5.50 -14.55
CA LYS A 147 -4.16 -6.72 -15.38
C LYS A 147 -5.19 -6.61 -16.49
N TYR A 148 -6.36 -6.05 -16.20
CA TYR A 148 -7.49 -6.06 -17.13
C TYR A 148 -7.72 -4.72 -17.85
N HIS A 149 -7.00 -3.66 -17.45
CA HIS A 149 -7.15 -2.31 -18.03
C HIS A 149 -8.59 -1.81 -18.02
N ARG A 150 -9.34 -2.12 -16.95
CA ARG A 150 -10.72 -1.68 -16.71
C ARG A 150 -10.80 -0.95 -15.37
N PRO A 151 -11.75 0.00 -15.22
CA PRO A 151 -12.08 0.54 -13.91
C PRO A 151 -12.49 -0.57 -12.96
N VAL A 152 -12.04 -0.52 -11.72
CA VAL A 152 -12.33 -1.55 -10.71
C VAL A 152 -12.83 -0.90 -9.45
N VAL A 153 -13.91 -1.44 -8.90
CA VAL A 153 -14.36 -1.17 -7.53
C VAL A 153 -14.33 -2.50 -6.78
N ALA A 154 -13.56 -2.56 -5.70
CA ALA A 154 -13.51 -3.73 -4.84
C ALA A 154 -14.06 -3.39 -3.46
N PHE A 155 -14.93 -4.25 -2.94
CA PHE A 155 -15.59 -4.10 -1.66
C PHE A 155 -15.21 -5.23 -0.71
N ALA A 156 -15.15 -4.89 0.58
CA ALA A 156 -15.07 -5.83 1.69
C ALA A 156 -16.10 -5.45 2.76
N ARG A 157 -16.40 -6.39 3.66
CA ARG A 157 -17.20 -6.10 4.84
C ARG A 157 -16.33 -5.36 5.86
N GLY A 158 -16.78 -4.21 6.34
CA GLY A 158 -16.17 -3.49 7.45
C GLY A 158 -16.59 -4.07 8.80
N ASP A 159 -15.89 -3.62 9.86
CA ASP A 159 -16.07 -4.13 11.23
C ASP A 159 -17.51 -3.94 11.77
N ASN A 160 -18.20 -2.91 11.29
CA ASN A 160 -19.59 -2.60 11.68
C ASN A 160 -20.64 -3.25 10.74
N GLY A 161 -20.23 -4.19 9.87
CA GLY A 161 -21.12 -4.82 8.88
C GLY A 161 -21.41 -3.95 7.65
N GLU A 162 -20.92 -2.73 7.58
CA GLU A 162 -20.98 -1.86 6.41
C GLU A 162 -20.07 -2.38 5.28
N LEU A 163 -20.35 -1.97 4.04
CA LEU A 163 -19.46 -2.25 2.92
C LEU A 163 -18.43 -1.12 2.76
N LYS A 164 -17.16 -1.46 2.86
CA LYS A 164 -16.06 -0.55 2.54
C LYS A 164 -15.49 -0.88 1.18
N GLY A 165 -15.51 0.10 0.27
CA GLY A 165 -15.03 -0.05 -1.09
C GLY A 165 -13.81 0.80 -1.40
N SER A 166 -13.04 0.34 -2.37
CA SER A 166 -11.95 1.12 -2.96
C SER A 166 -12.02 1.04 -4.47
N SER A 167 -11.99 2.18 -5.13
CA SER A 167 -12.06 2.27 -6.58
C SER A 167 -10.70 2.62 -7.20
N ARG A 168 -10.48 2.12 -8.42
CA ARG A 168 -9.32 2.46 -9.25
C ARG A 168 -9.78 2.76 -10.67
N SER A 169 -9.36 3.94 -11.15
CA SER A 169 -9.70 4.42 -12.47
C SER A 169 -8.66 4.02 -13.54
N ILE A 170 -9.01 4.21 -14.78
CA ILE A 170 -8.12 4.12 -15.94
C ILE A 170 -7.92 5.51 -16.56
N PRO A 171 -6.87 5.73 -17.38
CA PRO A 171 -6.71 6.98 -18.11
C PRO A 171 -7.97 7.31 -18.93
N GLY A 172 -8.39 8.57 -18.89
CA GLY A 172 -9.58 9.05 -19.61
C GLY A 172 -10.91 8.90 -18.87
N LEU A 173 -10.96 8.21 -17.72
CA LEU A 173 -12.14 8.11 -16.87
C LEU A 173 -11.85 8.71 -15.48
N HIS A 174 -12.67 9.68 -15.05
CA HIS A 174 -12.65 10.15 -13.66
C HIS A 174 -13.72 9.41 -12.88
N ILE A 175 -13.30 8.36 -12.15
CA ILE A 175 -14.23 7.42 -11.50
C ILE A 175 -15.14 8.08 -10.45
N ARG A 176 -14.65 9.11 -9.77
CA ARG A 176 -15.47 9.89 -8.83
C ARG A 176 -16.63 10.56 -9.55
N ASP A 177 -16.36 11.24 -10.66
CA ASP A 177 -17.38 11.95 -11.43
C ASP A 177 -18.40 10.96 -12.01
N ALA A 178 -17.92 9.76 -12.43
CA ALA A 178 -18.79 8.69 -12.89
C ALA A 178 -19.70 8.13 -11.78
N LEU A 179 -19.19 8.01 -10.56
CA LEU A 179 -19.97 7.58 -9.40
C LEU A 179 -20.95 8.69 -8.95
N ASP A 180 -20.52 9.93 -8.92
CA ASP A 180 -21.36 11.08 -8.57
C ASP A 180 -22.54 11.24 -9.56
N ALA A 181 -22.32 10.92 -10.84
CA ALA A 181 -23.37 11.00 -11.87
C ALA A 181 -24.50 9.95 -11.71
N VAL A 182 -24.26 8.86 -10.96
CA VAL A 182 -25.26 7.80 -10.70
C VAL A 182 -25.74 7.79 -9.25
N ALA A 183 -25.16 8.60 -8.40
CA ALA A 183 -25.59 8.81 -7.01
C ALA A 183 -26.75 9.82 -6.99
N THR A 184 -27.96 9.33 -7.22
CA THR A 184 -29.21 10.11 -7.12
C THR A 184 -29.99 9.72 -5.89
#